data_239692779381a5c202fccc888ebae40d
#
_entry.id   239692779381a5c202fccc888ebae40d
#
_cell.length_a   1.000
_cell.length_b   1.000
_cell.length_c   1.000
_cell.angle_alpha   90.00
_cell.angle_beta   90.00
_cell.angle_gamma   90.00
#
_symmetry.space_group_name_H-M   'P 1'
#
loop_
_entity.id
_entity.type
_entity.pdbx_description
1 polymer ?
#
loop_
_entity_poly.entity_id
_entity_poly.type
_entity_poly.pdbx_seq_one_letter_code
_entity_poly.pdbx_strand_id
1 'polypeptide(L)' 'MKATVLVRPKTGILDPQGEAVRDSLHKLDFPVTKARIGRLVDLELDTSDPAEARAQVERMCAELLANPLIESVEIHIEGA' A
#
# COMPACT_ATOMS: atom_id res chain seq x y z
N MET A 1 13.91 10.87 9.37
CA MET A 1 13.97 9.69 8.49
C MET A 1 12.64 9.54 7.76
N LYS A 2 12.66 9.14 6.52
CA LYS A 2 11.44 9.00 5.71
C LYS A 2 11.06 7.54 5.54
N ALA A 3 9.75 7.28 5.50
CA ALA A 3 9.23 5.96 5.22
C ALA A 3 8.10 6.05 4.21
N THR A 4 7.98 5.05 3.36
CA THR A 4 6.87 4.91 2.41
C THR A 4 6.18 3.58 2.67
N VAL A 5 4.87 3.63 2.80
CA VAL A 5 4.04 2.44 2.99
C VAL A 5 3.15 2.29 1.76
N LEU A 6 3.24 1.12 1.13
CA LEU A 6 2.35 0.75 0.03
C LEU A 6 1.32 -0.24 0.57
N VAL A 7 0.05 0.11 0.44
CA VAL A 7 -1.06 -0.71 0.93
C VAL A 7 -1.86 -1.22 -0.26
N ARG A 8 -2.00 -2.54 -0.36
CA ARG A 8 -2.71 -3.20 -1.46
C ARG A 8 -3.76 -4.16 -0.92
N PRO A 9 -4.88 -4.37 -1.65
CA PRO A 9 -5.80 -5.43 -1.30
C PRO A 9 -5.10 -6.80 -1.39
N LYS A 10 -5.41 -7.69 -0.48
CA LYS A 10 -4.90 -9.06 -0.55
C LYS A 10 -5.50 -9.79 -1.76
N THR A 11 -4.77 -10.78 -2.27
CA THR A 11 -5.25 -11.64 -3.34
C THR A 11 -6.58 -12.30 -2.93
N GLY A 12 -7.57 -12.26 -3.83
CA GLY A 12 -8.88 -12.85 -3.57
C GLY A 12 -9.87 -11.91 -2.91
N ILE A 13 -9.44 -10.73 -2.46
CA ILE A 13 -10.36 -9.71 -1.93
C ILE A 13 -10.99 -8.96 -3.10
N LEU A 14 -12.29 -8.72 -3.01
CA LEU A 14 -13.00 -7.92 -4.01
C LEU A 14 -12.49 -6.49 -4.00
N ASP A 15 -12.16 -5.99 -5.18
CA ASP A 15 -11.68 -4.62 -5.38
C ASP A 15 -12.52 -3.94 -6.46
N PRO A 16 -13.67 -3.35 -6.09
CA PRO A 16 -14.55 -2.71 -7.07
C PRO A 16 -13.88 -1.58 -7.84
N GLN A 17 -12.97 -0.83 -7.20
CA GLN A 17 -12.25 0.25 -7.87
C GLN A 17 -11.29 -0.30 -8.92
N GLY A 18 -10.56 -1.37 -8.59
CA GLY A 18 -9.68 -2.02 -9.54
C GLY A 18 -10.44 -2.62 -10.72
N GLU A 19 -11.59 -3.23 -10.47
CA GLU A 19 -12.43 -3.76 -11.54
C GLU A 19 -12.93 -2.66 -12.47
N ALA A 20 -13.35 -1.52 -11.91
CA ALA A 20 -13.80 -0.38 -12.70
C ALA A 20 -12.67 0.17 -13.58
N VAL A 21 -11.45 0.25 -13.04
CA VAL A 21 -10.27 0.69 -13.83
C VAL A 21 -10.00 -0.30 -14.96
N ARG A 22 -10.00 -1.60 -14.68
CA ARG A 22 -9.80 -2.61 -15.70
C ARG A 22 -10.82 -2.48 -16.83
N ASP A 23 -12.11 -2.35 -16.48
CA ASP A 23 -13.17 -2.26 -17.48
C ASP A 23 -13.04 -0.97 -18.31
N SER A 24 -12.68 0.13 -17.70
CA SER A 24 -12.46 1.40 -18.41
C SER A 24 -11.28 1.30 -19.38
N LEU A 25 -10.22 0.63 -18.97
CA LEU A 25 -9.05 0.44 -19.84
C LEU A 25 -9.38 -0.49 -21.00
N HIS A 26 -10.21 -1.51 -20.79
CA HIS A 26 -10.69 -2.37 -21.87
C HIS A 26 -11.46 -1.57 -22.92
N LYS A 27 -12.29 -0.63 -22.49
CA LYS A 27 -13.04 0.23 -23.42
C LYS A 27 -12.12 1.12 -24.24
N LEU A 28 -10.90 1.37 -23.77
CA LEU A 28 -9.89 2.15 -24.49
C LEU A 28 -8.94 1.25 -25.27
N ASP A 29 -9.27 -0.02 -25.44
CA ASP A 29 -8.50 -1.01 -26.19
C ASP A 29 -7.18 -1.42 -25.55
N PHE A 30 -7.04 -1.26 -24.24
CA PHE A 30 -5.88 -1.77 -23.51
C PHE A 30 -6.16 -3.20 -23.01
N PRO A 31 -5.28 -4.16 -23.30
CA PRO A 31 -5.54 -5.56 -22.92
C PRO A 31 -5.16 -5.87 -21.46
N VAL A 32 -5.73 -5.13 -20.53
CA VAL A 32 -5.50 -5.32 -19.11
C VAL A 32 -6.41 -6.43 -18.58
N THR A 33 -5.83 -7.48 -18.00
CA THR A 33 -6.60 -8.59 -17.46
C THR A 33 -6.98 -8.38 -16.00
N LYS A 34 -6.20 -7.57 -15.28
CA LYS A 34 -6.45 -7.31 -13.86
C LYS A 34 -5.89 -5.94 -13.48
N ALA A 35 -6.63 -5.23 -12.66
CA ALA A 35 -6.17 -3.98 -12.06
C ALA A 35 -6.51 -3.99 -10.57
N ARG A 36 -5.64 -3.43 -9.76
CA ARG A 36 -5.83 -3.35 -8.31
C ARG A 36 -5.52 -1.93 -7.87
N ILE A 37 -6.35 -1.40 -7.00
CA ILE A 37 -6.19 -0.05 -6.46
C ILE A 37 -5.76 -0.16 -5.01
N GLY A 38 -4.67 0.47 -4.67
CA GLY A 38 -4.18 0.57 -3.31
C GLY A 38 -3.91 2.01 -2.97
N ARG A 39 -3.12 2.21 -1.92
CA ARG A 39 -2.73 3.57 -1.53
C ARG A 39 -1.28 3.61 -1.09
N LEU A 40 -0.71 4.79 -1.16
CA LEU A 40 0.66 5.06 -0.75
C LEU A 40 0.61 6.09 0.38
N VAL A 41 1.37 5.85 1.44
CA VAL A 41 1.50 6.77 2.56
C VAL A 41 2.96 7.14 2.73
N ASP A 42 3.28 8.43 2.62
CA ASP A 42 4.61 8.95 2.89
C ASP A 42 4.66 9.49 4.31
N LEU A 43 5.65 9.07 5.07
CA LEU A 43 5.81 9.44 6.47
C LEU A 43 7.17 10.06 6.70
N GLU A 44 7.23 11.09 7.54
CA GLU A 44 8.46 11.60 8.09
C GLU A 44 8.49 11.28 9.57
N LEU A 45 9.56 10.63 10.01
CA LEU A 45 9.70 10.14 11.38
C LEU A 45 10.78 10.90 12.11
N ASP A 46 10.52 11.20 13.38
CA ASP A 46 11.46 11.86 14.26
C ASP A 46 12.39 10.84 14.92
N THR A 47 13.12 10.11 14.08
CA THR A 47 14.15 9.17 14.52
C THR A 47 15.18 9.04 13.42
N SER A 48 16.42 8.68 13.80
CA SER A 48 17.50 8.41 12.86
C SER A 48 17.89 6.93 12.84
N ASP A 49 17.23 6.10 13.63
CA ASP A 49 17.50 4.67 13.71
C ASP A 49 16.56 3.89 12.77
N PRO A 50 17.11 3.25 11.72
CA PRO A 50 16.27 2.50 10.78
C PRO A 50 15.44 1.38 11.40
N ALA A 51 16.01 0.69 12.39
CA ALA A 51 15.30 -0.41 13.07
C ALA A 51 14.11 0.13 13.88
N GLU A 52 14.30 1.26 14.57
CA GLU A 52 13.22 1.91 15.31
C GLU A 52 12.17 2.44 14.36
N ALA A 53 12.58 3.06 13.26
CA ALA A 53 11.66 3.57 12.25
C ALA A 53 10.76 2.45 11.71
N ARG A 54 11.35 1.31 11.35
CA ARG A 54 10.57 0.17 10.85
C ARG A 54 9.60 -0.36 11.90
N ALA A 55 10.03 -0.49 13.15
CA ALA A 55 9.16 -0.97 14.22
C ALA A 55 7.96 -0.03 14.42
N GLN A 56 8.20 1.28 14.40
CA GLN A 56 7.13 2.26 14.53
C GLN A 56 6.15 2.18 13.36
N VAL A 57 6.66 2.08 12.14
CA VAL A 57 5.80 2.01 10.94
C VAL A 57 4.98 0.72 10.93
N GLU A 58 5.56 -0.40 11.34
CA GLU A 58 4.81 -1.66 11.45
C GLU A 58 3.65 -1.53 12.42
N ARG A 59 3.85 -0.87 13.55
CA ARG A 59 2.78 -0.59 14.51
C ARG A 59 1.72 0.35 13.93
N MET A 60 2.14 1.39 13.21
CA MET A 60 1.20 2.30 12.56
C MET A 60 0.31 1.57 11.57
N CYS A 61 0.89 0.65 10.79
CA CYS A 61 0.13 -0.15 9.84
C CYS A 61 -0.92 -1.01 10.55
N ALA A 62 -0.52 -1.67 11.65
CA ALA A 62 -1.42 -2.53 12.38
C ALA A 62 -2.55 -1.77 13.08
N GLU A 63 -2.25 -0.55 13.55
CA GLU A 63 -3.21 0.23 14.35
C GLU A 63 -4.09 1.15 13.51
N LEU A 64 -3.61 1.64 12.36
CA LEU A 64 -4.33 2.67 11.63
C LEU A 64 -4.23 2.57 10.11
N LEU A 65 -3.02 2.35 9.55
CA LEU A 65 -2.78 2.59 8.13
C LEU A 65 -3.38 1.53 7.22
N ALA A 66 -3.56 0.32 7.71
CA ALA A 66 -4.07 -0.78 6.90
C ALA A 66 -4.99 -1.68 7.74
N ASN A 67 -5.87 -2.38 7.03
CA ASN A 67 -6.68 -3.42 7.65
C ASN A 67 -5.99 -4.77 7.38
N PRO A 68 -5.36 -5.39 8.39
CA PRO A 68 -4.55 -6.60 8.17
C PRO A 68 -5.36 -7.81 7.70
N LEU A 69 -6.68 -7.78 7.86
CA LEU A 69 -7.54 -8.87 7.40
C LEU A 69 -7.69 -8.90 5.89
N ILE A 70 -7.68 -7.73 5.25
CA ILE A 70 -7.98 -7.61 3.82
C ILE A 70 -6.89 -6.91 3.01
N GLU A 71 -5.87 -6.36 3.69
CA GLU A 71 -4.82 -5.60 3.03
C GLU A 71 -3.44 -6.11 3.39
N SER A 72 -2.50 -5.98 2.46
CA SER A 72 -1.08 -6.23 2.69
C SER A 72 -0.32 -4.93 2.58
N VAL A 73 0.81 -4.84 3.27
CA VAL A 73 1.66 -3.65 3.27
C VAL A 73 3.07 -3.98 2.81
N GLU A 74 3.70 -2.99 2.18
CA GLU A 74 5.11 -3.02 1.84
C GLU A 74 5.72 -1.75 2.41
N ILE A 75 6.77 -1.88 3.21
CA ILE A 75 7.38 -0.76 3.93
C ILE A 75 8.79 -0.51 3.39
N HIS A 76 9.07 0.74 3.04
CA HIS A 76 10.38 1.19 2.61
C HIS A 76 10.86 2.28 3.55
N ILE A 77 12.07 2.10 4.11
CA ILE A 77 12.69 3.07 4.99
C ILE A 77 13.86 3.72 4.25
N GLU A 78 13.84 5.05 4.15
CA GLU A 78 14.89 5.84 3.51
C GLU A 78 15.74 6.56 4.55
N GLY A 79 16.94 6.94 4.13
CA GLY A 79 17.82 7.76 4.95
C GLY A 79 18.64 6.99 5.97
N ALA A 80 18.69 5.69 5.81
CA ALA A 80 19.53 4.85 6.66
C ALA A 80 21.00 4.91 6.23
#